data_70fa4075faddd25109ee6217d6568ad6
#
_entry.id   70fa4075faddd25109ee6217d6568ad6
#
_cell.length_a   1.000
_cell.length_b   1.000
_cell.length_c   1.000
_cell.angle_alpha   90.00
_cell.angle_beta   90.00
_cell.angle_gamma   90.00
#
_symmetry.space_group_name_H-M   'P 1'
#
loop_
_entity.id
_entity.type
_entity.pdbx_description
1 polymer ?
#
loop_
_entity_poly.entity_id
_entity_poly.type
_entity_poly.pdbx_seq_one_letter_code
_entity_poly.pdbx_strand_id
1 'polypeptide(L)'
;MVGIVAVTKFTEADSIKFSSYINYIDRDNATRLDNIEKFNMFSGYMEYMDDDEKKAEGNDIKDISKQEDNTENISSLFTTEKDSLNVEDKTKLKESFEIAQSNGSNMWQTVISFDNKYLQEIGIYDYKTGSLNEKQLIQAGRKAVNNMLRNEDLEHAIWTGAIHYNTDNIHIHIAITEVQPMRKTKEYIIYEKNEDGEFKTMTDKSGSRVKIPVLNKDGKPKTYTGYVGRFKDSSHKILKSSIIKELDMNKEGYIEINSLLRGIIEHKKENLLMENQKFADKMSEIYRLLKTSTIKYKKKEKEIPL
;
A
#
# COMPACT_ATOMS: atom_id res chain seq x y z
N MET A 1 8.40 -4.77 17.09
CA MET A 1 7.35 -4.95 16.03
C MET A 1 7.87 -4.22 14.82
N VAL A 2 7.86 -4.81 13.63
CA VAL A 2 8.29 -4.09 12.44
C VAL A 2 7.27 -2.99 12.18
N GLY A 3 7.71 -1.73 12.14
CA GLY A 3 6.88 -0.54 12.04
C GLY A 3 6.24 -0.33 10.67
N ILE A 4 5.54 -1.35 10.12
CA ILE A 4 4.84 -1.25 8.83
C ILE A 4 3.39 -1.68 9.00
N VAL A 5 2.48 -0.78 8.68
CA VAL A 5 1.04 -1.04 8.61
C VAL A 5 0.57 -0.95 7.16
N ALA A 6 -0.26 -1.88 6.72
CA ALA A 6 -0.86 -1.84 5.40
C ALA A 6 -2.37 -2.11 5.50
N VAL A 7 -3.15 -1.24 4.87
CA VAL A 7 -4.61 -1.32 4.83
C VAL A 7 -5.06 -1.17 3.39
N THR A 8 -5.99 -2.01 2.95
CA THR A 8 -6.62 -1.90 1.64
C THR A 8 -8.13 -1.78 1.82
N LYS A 9 -8.71 -0.76 1.20
CA LYS A 9 -10.16 -0.59 1.01
C LYS A 9 -10.47 -0.75 -0.46
N PHE A 10 -11.67 -1.15 -0.81
CA PHE A 10 -12.12 -1.10 -2.19
C PHE A 10 -13.35 -0.21 -2.32
N THR A 11 -13.50 0.33 -3.51
CA THR A 11 -14.55 1.27 -3.90
C THR A 11 -15.19 0.73 -5.17
N GLU A 12 -16.50 0.63 -5.19
CA GLU A 12 -17.26 0.18 -6.36
C GLU A 12 -17.37 1.33 -7.39
N ALA A 13 -17.59 0.98 -8.66
CA ALA A 13 -17.56 1.90 -9.78
C ALA A 13 -18.56 3.07 -9.69
N ASP A 14 -19.64 2.91 -8.94
CA ASP A 14 -20.72 3.89 -8.79
C ASP A 14 -20.53 4.89 -7.61
N SER A 15 -19.46 4.74 -6.82
CA SER A 15 -19.32 5.48 -5.57
C SER A 15 -18.50 6.76 -5.69
N ILE A 16 -17.28 6.72 -6.27
CA ILE A 16 -16.43 7.91 -6.47
C ILE A 16 -15.78 7.86 -7.86
N LYS A 17 -15.40 9.03 -8.39
CA LYS A 17 -14.66 9.09 -9.65
C LYS A 17 -13.23 8.59 -9.45
N PHE A 18 -12.82 7.53 -10.14
CA PHE A 18 -11.50 6.90 -9.98
C PHE A 18 -10.35 7.84 -10.33
N SER A 19 -10.50 8.64 -11.40
CA SER A 19 -9.51 9.65 -11.78
C SER A 19 -9.31 10.75 -10.71
N SER A 20 -10.33 11.04 -9.91
CA SER A 20 -10.21 11.99 -8.79
C SER A 20 -9.30 11.45 -7.68
N TYR A 21 -9.31 10.14 -7.43
CA TYR A 21 -8.40 9.54 -6.46
C TYR A 21 -6.94 9.58 -6.94
N ILE A 22 -6.69 9.48 -8.26
CA ILE A 22 -5.34 9.68 -8.82
C ILE A 22 -4.83 11.10 -8.53
N ASN A 23 -5.68 12.13 -8.69
CA ASN A 23 -5.30 13.51 -8.34
C ASN A 23 -5.05 13.67 -6.84
N TYR A 24 -5.86 13.01 -6.00
CA TYR A 24 -5.69 13.06 -4.54
C TYR A 24 -4.34 12.51 -4.10
N ILE A 25 -3.88 11.38 -4.64
CA ILE A 25 -2.60 10.79 -4.26
C ILE A 25 -1.38 11.53 -4.85
N ASP A 26 -1.57 12.32 -5.91
CA ASP A 26 -0.52 13.12 -6.56
C ASP A 26 -0.52 14.59 -6.15
N ARG A 27 -1.21 14.93 -5.06
CA ARG A 27 -1.30 16.33 -4.63
C ARG A 27 0.04 16.84 -4.09
N ASP A 28 0.45 18.01 -4.53
CA ASP A 28 1.75 18.63 -4.22
C ASP A 28 2.02 18.79 -2.72
N ASN A 29 1.01 19.17 -1.94
CA ASN A 29 1.16 19.39 -0.51
C ASN A 29 1.45 18.09 0.29
N ALA A 30 1.28 16.92 -0.30
CA ALA A 30 1.53 15.64 0.33
C ALA A 30 2.81 14.97 -0.18
N THR A 31 3.21 15.22 -1.43
CA THR A 31 4.23 14.46 -2.16
C THR A 31 5.56 15.17 -2.30
N ARG A 32 5.65 16.50 -2.05
CA ARG A 32 6.90 17.25 -2.21
C ARG A 32 7.61 17.48 -0.88
N LEU A 33 8.92 17.23 -0.88
CA LEU A 33 9.83 17.47 0.24
C LEU A 33 10.02 18.95 0.59
N ASP A 34 9.71 19.89 -0.33
CA ASP A 34 9.81 21.34 -0.10
C ASP A 34 8.92 21.81 1.06
N ASN A 35 8.01 20.97 1.53
CA ASN A 35 7.17 21.20 2.71
C ASN A 35 7.75 20.62 4.01
N ILE A 36 9.03 20.21 4.04
CA ILE A 36 9.68 19.68 5.26
C ILE A 36 9.59 20.65 6.45
N GLU A 37 9.67 21.96 6.22
CA GLU A 37 9.47 22.94 7.28
C GLU A 37 8.05 22.86 7.89
N LYS A 38 7.04 22.59 7.06
CA LYS A 38 5.66 22.36 7.53
C LYS A 38 5.51 21.00 8.20
N PHE A 39 6.24 19.97 7.75
CA PHE A 39 6.26 18.66 8.36
C PHE A 39 6.78 18.67 9.81
N ASN A 40 7.81 19.47 10.09
CA ASN A 40 8.37 19.65 11.43
C ASN A 40 7.56 20.61 12.34
N MET A 41 6.64 21.39 11.78
CA MET A 41 5.79 22.34 12.53
C MET A 41 4.41 21.76 12.89
N PHE A 42 4.10 20.52 12.55
CA PHE A 42 2.77 19.94 12.75
C PHE A 42 2.54 19.40 14.17
N SER A 43 2.53 20.30 15.16
CA SER A 43 1.80 20.08 16.44
C SER A 43 0.27 20.29 16.29
N GLY A 44 -0.21 20.69 15.11
CA GLY A 44 -1.61 20.93 14.78
C GLY A 44 -2.37 19.79 14.09
N TYR A 45 -1.82 18.58 14.08
CA TYR A 45 -2.40 17.43 13.34
C TYR A 45 -3.79 17.00 13.84
N MET A 46 -4.11 17.25 15.09
CA MET A 46 -5.44 16.92 15.66
C MET A 46 -6.58 17.74 15.01
N GLU A 47 -6.31 18.96 14.55
CA GLU A 47 -7.31 19.79 13.85
C GLU A 47 -7.56 19.35 12.41
N TYR A 48 -6.57 18.74 11.74
CA TYR A 48 -6.69 18.31 10.33
C TYR A 48 -7.49 17.00 10.16
N MET A 49 -7.39 16.07 11.11
CA MET A 49 -8.18 14.83 11.10
C MET A 49 -9.69 15.12 11.27
N ASP A 50 -10.03 16.15 12.06
CA ASP A 50 -11.42 16.57 12.27
C ASP A 50 -12.02 17.25 11.01
N ASP A 51 -11.18 17.84 10.15
CA ASP A 51 -11.59 18.55 8.95
C ASP A 51 -11.72 17.63 7.72
N ASP A 52 -10.94 16.53 7.64
CA ASP A 52 -11.02 15.56 6.53
C ASP A 52 -12.23 14.60 6.66
N GLU A 53 -12.69 14.30 7.88
CA GLU A 53 -13.95 13.57 8.07
C GLU A 53 -15.16 14.40 7.66
N LYS A 54 -15.11 15.73 7.80
CA LYS A 54 -16.18 16.65 7.41
C LYS A 54 -16.17 17.04 5.94
N LYS A 55 -15.03 16.92 5.23
CA LYS A 55 -14.90 17.27 3.80
C LYS A 55 -15.12 16.11 2.84
N ALA A 56 -15.36 14.90 3.33
CA ALA A 56 -15.85 13.78 2.53
C ALA A 56 -17.32 13.96 2.09
N GLU A 57 -18.02 14.95 2.66
CA GLU A 57 -19.35 15.38 2.22
C GLU A 57 -19.22 16.58 1.28
N GLY A 58 -19.45 16.28 0.00
CA GLY A 58 -19.75 17.15 -1.11
C GLY A 58 -19.59 18.65 -0.91
N ASN A 59 -18.53 19.21 -1.48
CA ASN A 59 -18.62 20.55 -2.06
C ASN A 59 -17.53 20.75 -3.12
N ASP A 60 -18.00 21.10 -4.29
CA ASP A 60 -17.40 21.80 -5.41
C ASP A 60 -15.89 22.05 -5.32
N ILE A 61 -15.16 21.24 -6.08
CA ILE A 61 -13.80 21.59 -6.50
C ILE A 61 -13.91 22.84 -7.37
N LYS A 62 -13.79 24.00 -6.74
CA LYS A 62 -13.53 25.23 -7.49
C LYS A 62 -12.13 25.14 -8.07
N ASP A 63 -12.08 25.26 -9.40
CA ASP A 63 -10.91 25.46 -10.22
C ASP A 63 -9.81 26.25 -9.50
N ILE A 64 -8.72 25.59 -9.17
CA ILE A 64 -7.43 26.23 -9.00
C ILE A 64 -6.69 26.03 -10.32
N SER A 65 -7.15 26.74 -11.34
CA SER A 65 -6.37 27.00 -12.54
C SER A 65 -5.54 28.25 -12.33
N LYS A 66 -4.27 28.17 -12.69
CA LYS A 66 -3.28 29.21 -12.96
C LYS A 66 -2.26 29.49 -11.86
N GLN A 67 -1.17 28.75 -11.91
CA GLN A 67 0.16 29.36 -12.00
C GLN A 67 0.97 28.52 -13.00
N GLU A 68 1.16 29.10 -14.20
CA GLU A 68 2.11 28.62 -15.19
C GLU A 68 3.51 28.96 -14.69
N ASP A 69 4.22 27.97 -14.16
CA ASP A 69 5.67 27.98 -14.09
C ASP A 69 6.17 26.84 -14.97
N ASN A 70 6.95 27.23 -15.99
CA ASN A 70 7.59 26.36 -16.97
C ASN A 70 8.72 25.52 -16.36
N THR A 71 8.42 24.67 -15.41
CA THR A 71 9.16 23.46 -15.09
C THR A 71 8.34 22.30 -15.59
N GLU A 72 8.94 21.35 -16.32
CA GLU A 72 8.28 20.12 -16.72
C GLU A 72 7.57 19.54 -15.49
N ASN A 73 6.24 19.59 -15.47
CA ASN A 73 5.43 19.12 -14.35
C ASN A 73 5.53 17.60 -14.28
N ILE A 74 6.60 17.12 -13.64
CA ILE A 74 6.79 15.70 -13.34
C ILE A 74 5.90 15.38 -12.15
N SER A 75 4.98 14.43 -12.34
CA SER A 75 4.11 13.91 -11.30
C SER A 75 4.92 13.01 -10.36
N SER A 76 4.64 13.05 -9.07
CA SER A 76 5.23 12.15 -8.06
C SER A 76 4.64 10.74 -8.08
N LEU A 77 3.73 10.46 -9.00
CA LEU A 77 3.19 9.13 -9.21
C LEU A 77 4.25 8.19 -9.79
N PHE A 78 4.35 6.99 -9.21
CA PHE A 78 5.13 5.90 -9.75
C PHE A 78 4.23 4.71 -10.12
N THR A 79 4.70 3.87 -11.03
CA THR A 79 3.97 2.68 -11.52
C THR A 79 4.85 1.44 -11.48
N THR A 80 4.38 0.36 -12.08
CA THR A 80 5.18 -0.86 -12.27
C THR A 80 6.51 -0.57 -13.00
N GLU A 81 6.54 0.38 -13.94
CA GLU A 81 7.66 0.60 -14.85
C GLU A 81 8.38 1.93 -14.61
N LYS A 82 7.67 2.97 -14.16
CA LYS A 82 8.18 4.33 -14.06
C LYS A 82 8.25 4.79 -12.61
N ASP A 83 9.31 5.49 -12.25
CA ASP A 83 9.50 6.09 -10.92
C ASP A 83 8.79 7.45 -10.79
N SER A 84 8.47 8.09 -11.92
CA SER A 84 7.67 9.31 -12.01
C SER A 84 6.94 9.35 -13.35
N LEU A 85 5.83 10.06 -13.42
CA LEU A 85 5.02 10.22 -14.63
C LEU A 85 5.12 11.65 -15.15
N ASN A 86 5.23 11.80 -16.48
CA ASN A 86 4.98 13.07 -17.13
C ASN A 86 3.47 13.33 -17.30
N VAL A 87 3.11 14.48 -17.81
CA VAL A 87 1.69 14.90 -18.00
C VAL A 87 0.93 13.93 -18.91
N GLU A 88 1.56 13.47 -19.99
CA GLU A 88 0.94 12.54 -20.95
C GLU A 88 0.70 11.16 -20.30
N ASP A 89 1.69 10.63 -19.58
CA ASP A 89 1.58 9.36 -18.86
C ASP A 89 0.46 9.41 -17.80
N LYS A 90 0.38 10.52 -17.05
CA LYS A 90 -0.65 10.74 -16.04
C LYS A 90 -2.04 10.81 -16.66
N THR A 91 -2.17 11.47 -17.83
CA THR A 91 -3.43 11.55 -18.57
C THR A 91 -3.88 10.17 -19.02
N LYS A 92 -3.00 9.39 -19.66
CA LYS A 92 -3.28 8.00 -20.08
C LYS A 92 -3.66 7.09 -18.92
N LEU A 93 -2.98 7.26 -17.79
CA LEU A 93 -3.30 6.52 -16.57
C LEU A 93 -4.72 6.83 -16.10
N LYS A 94 -5.09 8.11 -16.02
CA LYS A 94 -6.44 8.55 -15.62
C LYS A 94 -7.52 8.03 -16.57
N GLU A 95 -7.29 8.09 -17.87
CA GLU A 95 -8.19 7.52 -18.88
C GLU A 95 -8.39 6.02 -18.68
N SER A 96 -7.30 5.28 -18.37
CA SER A 96 -7.39 3.84 -18.09
C SER A 96 -8.21 3.55 -16.82
N PHE A 97 -8.12 4.39 -15.80
CA PHE A 97 -8.94 4.28 -14.58
C PHE A 97 -10.42 4.62 -14.86
N GLU A 98 -10.69 5.60 -15.73
CA GLU A 98 -12.05 5.94 -16.15
C GLU A 98 -12.70 4.84 -16.99
N ILE A 99 -11.92 4.19 -17.87
CA ILE A 99 -12.37 3.02 -18.63
C ILE A 99 -12.69 1.86 -17.67
N ALA A 100 -11.80 1.59 -16.70
CA ALA A 100 -12.02 0.57 -15.68
C ALA A 100 -13.32 0.83 -14.90
N GLN A 101 -13.55 2.08 -14.51
CA GLN A 101 -14.78 2.49 -13.83
C GLN A 101 -16.02 2.27 -14.70
N SER A 102 -15.94 2.66 -15.98
CA SER A 102 -17.04 2.47 -16.96
C SER A 102 -17.35 0.99 -17.18
N ASN A 103 -16.36 0.11 -17.06
CA ASN A 103 -16.51 -1.34 -17.14
C ASN A 103 -17.01 -1.98 -15.83
N GLY A 104 -17.31 -1.18 -14.81
CA GLY A 104 -17.83 -1.66 -13.52
C GLY A 104 -16.79 -2.30 -12.61
N SER A 105 -15.50 -2.05 -12.84
CA SER A 105 -14.40 -2.56 -12.00
C SER A 105 -14.41 -1.92 -10.62
N ASN A 106 -13.88 -2.66 -9.64
CA ASN A 106 -13.53 -2.08 -8.35
C ASN A 106 -12.21 -1.29 -8.45
N MET A 107 -12.08 -0.25 -7.64
CA MET A 107 -10.78 0.37 -7.36
C MET A 107 -10.35 0.03 -5.94
N TRP A 108 -9.13 -0.49 -5.78
CA TRP A 108 -8.52 -0.73 -4.48
C TRP A 108 -7.60 0.41 -4.10
N GLN A 109 -7.80 0.92 -2.91
CA GLN A 109 -7.00 1.97 -2.28
C GLN A 109 -6.18 1.32 -1.17
N THR A 110 -4.88 1.20 -1.37
CA THR A 110 -3.97 0.62 -0.39
C THR A 110 -3.10 1.73 0.19
N VAL A 111 -3.02 1.79 1.51
CA VAL A 111 -2.09 2.67 2.23
C VAL A 111 -1.08 1.80 2.95
N ILE A 112 0.20 2.10 2.75
CA ILE A 112 1.32 1.47 3.45
C ILE A 112 1.98 2.54 4.28
N SER A 113 1.85 2.48 5.59
CA SER A 113 2.43 3.43 6.54
C SER A 113 3.67 2.82 7.19
N PHE A 114 4.71 3.63 7.34
CA PHE A 114 6.00 3.26 7.91
C PHE A 114 6.21 4.01 9.22
N ASP A 115 6.67 3.32 10.24
CA ASP A 115 7.24 3.98 11.41
C ASP A 115 8.56 4.66 10.98
N ASN A 116 8.62 5.99 11.10
CA ASN A 116 9.79 6.77 10.71
C ASN A 116 11.04 6.38 11.51
N LYS A 117 10.88 5.93 12.75
CA LYS A 117 11.99 5.41 13.56
C LYS A 117 12.54 4.12 12.93
N TYR A 118 11.66 3.23 12.45
CA TYR A 118 12.10 2.04 11.73
C TYR A 118 12.85 2.42 10.45
N LEU A 119 12.34 3.36 9.65
CA LEU A 119 13.02 3.83 8.43
C LEU A 119 14.40 4.42 8.74
N GLN A 120 14.55 5.14 9.86
CA GLN A 120 15.85 5.65 10.30
C GLN A 120 16.79 4.52 10.73
N GLU A 121 16.31 3.54 11.50
CA GLU A 121 17.11 2.40 11.95
C GLU A 121 17.69 1.58 10.79
N ILE A 122 17.00 1.55 9.65
CA ILE A 122 17.47 0.85 8.44
C ILE A 122 18.18 1.75 7.44
N GLY A 123 18.33 3.06 7.76
CA GLY A 123 19.08 4.02 6.93
C GLY A 123 18.33 4.53 5.69
N ILE A 124 17.00 4.35 5.64
CA ILE A 124 16.14 4.85 4.55
C ILE A 124 15.73 6.31 4.78
N TYR A 125 15.59 6.72 6.03
CA TYR A 125 15.20 8.07 6.44
C TYR A 125 16.20 8.65 7.44
N ASP A 126 16.52 9.93 7.32
CA ASP A 126 17.35 10.67 8.28
C ASP A 126 16.55 11.82 8.90
N TYR A 127 16.22 11.70 10.20
CA TYR A 127 15.49 12.74 10.93
C TYR A 127 16.20 14.09 10.99
N LYS A 128 17.54 14.10 10.95
CA LYS A 128 18.32 15.35 11.09
C LYS A 128 18.23 16.21 9.83
N THR A 129 18.24 15.56 8.68
CA THR A 129 18.25 16.23 7.37
C THR A 129 16.89 16.21 6.70
N GLY A 130 15.93 15.38 7.19
CA GLY A 130 14.67 15.08 6.50
C GLY A 130 14.83 14.26 5.23
N SER A 131 16.03 13.77 4.94
CA SER A 131 16.34 13.04 3.71
C SER A 131 15.73 11.65 3.71
N LEU A 132 15.01 11.28 2.65
CA LEU A 132 14.44 9.96 2.40
C LEU A 132 15.05 9.35 1.13
N ASN A 133 15.45 8.09 1.20
CA ASN A 133 15.79 7.32 0.01
C ASN A 133 14.52 6.84 -0.71
N GLU A 134 13.86 7.77 -1.42
CA GLU A 134 12.61 7.52 -2.15
C GLU A 134 12.76 6.38 -3.16
N LYS A 135 13.85 6.36 -3.90
CA LYS A 135 14.09 5.33 -4.92
C LYS A 135 14.02 3.93 -4.34
N GLN A 136 14.62 3.71 -3.18
CA GLN A 136 14.60 2.41 -2.51
C GLN A 136 13.20 2.09 -1.97
N LEU A 137 12.49 3.09 -1.45
CA LEU A 137 11.13 2.93 -0.95
C LEU A 137 10.14 2.62 -2.09
N ILE A 138 10.27 3.30 -3.25
CA ILE A 138 9.50 3.03 -4.47
C ILE A 138 9.77 1.60 -4.97
N GLN A 139 11.02 1.16 -5.02
CA GLN A 139 11.37 -0.20 -5.45
C GLN A 139 10.78 -1.26 -4.52
N ALA A 140 10.84 -1.04 -3.21
CA ALA A 140 10.24 -1.94 -2.23
C ALA A 140 8.71 -1.99 -2.36
N GLY A 141 8.08 -0.83 -2.49
CA GLY A 141 6.63 -0.71 -2.72
C GLY A 141 6.19 -1.40 -4.00
N ARG A 142 6.89 -1.15 -5.12
CA ARG A 142 6.62 -1.78 -6.43
C ARG A 142 6.65 -3.29 -6.37
N LYS A 143 7.69 -3.85 -5.80
CA LYS A 143 7.85 -5.30 -5.65
C LYS A 143 6.77 -5.91 -4.76
N ALA A 144 6.46 -5.22 -3.67
CA ALA A 144 5.44 -5.67 -2.72
C ALA A 144 4.03 -5.67 -3.33
N VAL A 145 3.67 -4.60 -4.06
CA VAL A 145 2.38 -4.51 -4.77
C VAL A 145 2.26 -5.61 -5.82
N ASN A 146 3.28 -5.79 -6.65
CA ASN A 146 3.26 -6.83 -7.68
C ASN A 146 3.15 -8.25 -7.07
N ASN A 147 3.81 -8.52 -5.94
CA ASN A 147 3.67 -9.81 -5.25
C ASN A 147 2.27 -9.98 -4.62
N MET A 148 1.69 -8.92 -4.08
CA MET A 148 0.32 -8.91 -3.57
C MET A 148 -0.68 -9.19 -4.68
N LEU A 149 -0.56 -8.49 -5.82
CA LEU A 149 -1.45 -8.67 -6.97
C LEU A 149 -1.36 -10.08 -7.56
N ARG A 150 -0.16 -10.66 -7.62
CA ARG A 150 0.02 -12.05 -8.04
C ARG A 150 -0.72 -13.03 -7.13
N ASN A 151 -0.73 -12.81 -5.81
CA ASN A 151 -1.47 -13.65 -4.86
C ASN A 151 -3.00 -13.48 -4.97
N GLU A 152 -3.45 -12.37 -5.58
CA GLU A 152 -4.87 -12.08 -5.87
C GLU A 152 -5.30 -12.51 -7.26
N ASP A 153 -4.39 -13.07 -8.07
CA ASP A 153 -4.63 -13.37 -9.48
C ASP A 153 -4.98 -12.11 -10.30
N LEU A 154 -4.32 -10.98 -9.97
CA LEU A 154 -4.54 -9.63 -10.51
C LEU A 154 -3.30 -9.06 -11.21
N GLU A 155 -2.45 -9.90 -11.82
CA GLU A 155 -1.23 -9.45 -12.50
C GLU A 155 -1.52 -8.52 -13.70
N HIS A 156 -2.74 -8.58 -14.23
CA HIS A 156 -3.24 -7.73 -15.32
C HIS A 156 -3.78 -6.37 -14.82
N ALA A 157 -3.92 -6.19 -13.51
CA ALA A 157 -4.39 -4.93 -12.95
C ALA A 157 -3.36 -3.81 -13.18
N ILE A 158 -3.87 -2.63 -13.46
CA ILE A 158 -3.06 -1.41 -13.49
C ILE A 158 -3.04 -0.78 -12.11
N TRP A 159 -1.92 -0.15 -11.76
CA TRP A 159 -1.81 0.54 -10.48
C TRP A 159 -0.82 1.70 -10.54
N THR A 160 -0.99 2.63 -9.63
CA THR A 160 -0.06 3.73 -9.38
C THR A 160 0.06 4.00 -7.90
N GLY A 161 1.16 4.59 -7.47
CA GLY A 161 1.37 4.99 -6.09
C GLY A 161 2.09 6.33 -5.98
N ALA A 162 2.00 6.95 -4.80
CA ALA A 162 2.77 8.14 -4.44
C ALA A 162 3.22 8.04 -2.99
N ILE A 163 4.41 8.59 -2.69
CA ILE A 163 4.91 8.73 -1.34
C ILE A 163 4.36 10.04 -0.76
N HIS A 164 3.77 9.96 0.43
CA HIS A 164 3.25 11.10 1.17
C HIS A 164 4.07 11.36 2.43
N TYR A 165 4.28 12.64 2.72
CA TYR A 165 5.09 13.15 3.84
C TYR A 165 4.30 13.99 4.82
N ASN A 166 3.04 14.28 4.53
CA ASN A 166 2.22 15.25 5.24
C ASN A 166 1.57 14.72 6.53
N THR A 167 2.05 13.61 7.07
CA THR A 167 1.60 13.03 8.33
C THR A 167 2.80 12.64 9.19
N ASP A 168 2.56 12.29 10.46
CA ASP A 168 3.62 11.86 11.40
C ASP A 168 4.46 10.69 10.89
N ASN A 169 3.90 9.90 9.97
CA ASN A 169 4.56 8.74 9.39
C ASN A 169 4.60 8.85 7.87
N ILE A 170 5.75 8.59 7.28
CA ILE A 170 5.87 8.44 5.83
C ILE A 170 5.00 7.28 5.39
N HIS A 171 4.21 7.48 4.33
CA HIS A 171 3.32 6.44 3.82
C HIS A 171 3.23 6.48 2.30
N ILE A 172 2.87 5.33 1.71
CA ILE A 172 2.63 5.19 0.29
C ILE A 172 1.13 4.98 0.08
N HIS A 173 0.50 5.83 -0.71
CA HIS A 173 -0.82 5.60 -1.25
C HIS A 173 -0.72 4.86 -2.58
N ILE A 174 -1.58 3.87 -2.79
CA ILE A 174 -1.63 3.08 -4.02
C ILE A 174 -3.08 2.97 -4.48
N ALA A 175 -3.31 3.29 -5.74
CA ALA A 175 -4.56 3.04 -6.45
C ALA A 175 -4.37 1.84 -7.39
N ILE A 176 -5.29 0.89 -7.36
CA ILE A 176 -5.25 -0.32 -8.19
C ILE A 176 -6.62 -0.51 -8.81
N THR A 177 -6.69 -0.89 -10.09
CA THR A 177 -7.94 -1.27 -10.75
C THR A 177 -7.68 -2.25 -11.89
N GLU A 178 -8.71 -2.99 -12.30
CA GLU A 178 -8.69 -3.80 -13.51
C GLU A 178 -9.34 -3.01 -14.64
N VAL A 179 -8.65 -2.78 -15.75
CA VAL A 179 -9.26 -2.12 -16.93
C VAL A 179 -10.47 -2.92 -17.41
N GLN A 180 -10.34 -4.25 -17.42
CA GLN A 180 -11.42 -5.19 -17.66
C GLN A 180 -11.59 -6.06 -16.42
N PRO A 181 -12.74 -6.01 -15.71
CA PRO A 181 -12.93 -6.78 -14.48
C PRO A 181 -12.96 -8.28 -14.77
N MET A 182 -12.09 -9.04 -14.10
CA MET A 182 -11.97 -10.49 -14.24
C MET A 182 -12.28 -11.23 -12.92
N ARG A 183 -12.44 -10.53 -11.81
CA ARG A 183 -12.76 -11.15 -10.53
C ARG A 183 -14.14 -11.78 -10.54
N LYS A 184 -14.30 -12.84 -9.76
CA LYS A 184 -15.60 -13.48 -9.55
C LYS A 184 -16.61 -12.49 -9.01
N THR A 185 -17.86 -12.62 -9.45
CA THR A 185 -18.97 -11.86 -8.90
C THR A 185 -19.56 -12.57 -7.68
N LYS A 186 -20.20 -11.79 -6.83
CA LYS A 186 -20.91 -12.25 -5.63
C LYS A 186 -22.16 -11.41 -5.44
N GLU A 187 -23.21 -12.01 -4.89
CA GLU A 187 -24.38 -11.27 -4.42
C GLU A 187 -24.10 -10.59 -3.09
N TYR A 188 -24.41 -9.31 -3.02
CA TYR A 188 -24.29 -8.46 -1.85
C TYR A 188 -25.67 -7.97 -1.41
N ILE A 189 -25.92 -7.93 -0.10
CA ILE A 189 -27.14 -7.37 0.47
C ILE A 189 -27.03 -5.84 0.47
N ILE A 190 -28.08 -5.17 0.03
CA ILE A 190 -28.23 -3.71 0.12
C ILE A 190 -28.70 -3.38 1.54
N TYR A 191 -27.96 -2.50 2.23
CA TYR A 191 -28.30 -2.05 3.57
C TYR A 191 -28.80 -0.60 3.56
N GLU A 192 -29.72 -0.28 4.47
CA GLU A 192 -30.22 1.07 4.66
C GLU A 192 -29.11 1.99 5.15
N LYS A 193 -29.12 3.24 4.64
CA LYS A 193 -28.25 4.31 5.08
C LYS A 193 -29.07 5.46 5.64
N ASN A 194 -28.48 6.22 6.59
CA ASN A 194 -29.04 7.49 7.05
C ASN A 194 -28.74 8.61 6.02
N GLU A 195 -29.13 9.83 6.31
CA GLU A 195 -28.88 11.01 5.46
C GLU A 195 -27.39 11.32 5.31
N ASP A 196 -26.58 10.95 6.31
CA ASP A 196 -25.11 11.11 6.32
C ASP A 196 -24.39 9.97 5.59
N GLY A 197 -25.11 9.04 4.95
CA GLY A 197 -24.53 7.91 4.21
C GLY A 197 -24.08 6.73 5.07
N GLU A 198 -24.19 6.80 6.40
CA GLU A 198 -23.85 5.71 7.32
C GLU A 198 -24.89 4.60 7.33
N PHE A 199 -24.46 3.35 7.55
CA PHE A 199 -25.38 2.23 7.65
C PHE A 199 -26.24 2.30 8.91
N LYS A 200 -27.55 2.26 8.74
CA LYS A 200 -28.48 2.06 9.86
C LYS A 200 -28.24 0.70 10.51
N THR A 201 -28.26 0.66 11.83
CA THR A 201 -28.04 -0.56 12.60
C THR A 201 -29.18 -0.83 13.56
N MET A 202 -29.44 -2.10 13.86
CA MET A 202 -30.37 -2.56 14.89
C MET A 202 -29.64 -3.56 15.81
N THR A 203 -30.18 -3.75 16.99
CA THR A 203 -29.69 -4.80 17.90
C THR A 203 -30.48 -6.09 17.60
N ASP A 204 -29.80 -7.17 17.28
CA ASP A 204 -30.40 -8.47 17.04
C ASP A 204 -30.77 -9.16 18.37
N LYS A 205 -31.37 -10.35 18.26
CA LYS A 205 -31.80 -11.16 19.42
C LYS A 205 -30.63 -11.61 20.30
N SER A 206 -29.39 -11.56 19.81
CA SER A 206 -28.19 -11.90 20.57
C SER A 206 -27.59 -10.68 21.28
N GLY A 207 -28.14 -9.48 21.10
CA GLY A 207 -27.59 -8.22 21.61
C GLY A 207 -26.50 -7.62 20.71
N SER A 208 -26.25 -8.19 19.52
CA SER A 208 -25.24 -7.72 18.58
C SER A 208 -25.78 -6.63 17.66
N ARG A 209 -24.97 -5.60 17.36
CA ARG A 209 -25.32 -4.59 16.35
C ARG A 209 -25.20 -5.16 14.96
N VAL A 210 -26.29 -5.16 14.20
CA VAL A 210 -26.36 -5.63 12.82
C VAL A 210 -26.90 -4.54 11.90
N LYS A 211 -26.47 -4.51 10.64
CA LYS A 211 -26.97 -3.56 9.64
C LYS A 211 -28.39 -3.94 9.22
N ILE A 212 -29.23 -2.94 8.95
CA ILE A 212 -30.62 -3.13 8.52
C ILE A 212 -30.65 -3.35 7.01
N PRO A 213 -31.10 -4.52 6.50
CA PRO A 213 -31.20 -4.75 5.06
C PRO A 213 -32.40 -3.98 4.47
N VAL A 214 -32.23 -3.45 3.26
CA VAL A 214 -33.35 -2.97 2.44
C VAL A 214 -34.13 -4.19 1.98
N LEU A 215 -35.45 -4.20 2.21
CA LEU A 215 -36.34 -5.31 1.83
C LEU A 215 -36.98 -5.07 0.46
N ASN A 216 -37.19 -6.14 -0.30
CA ASN A 216 -38.03 -6.14 -1.50
C ASN A 216 -39.52 -6.24 -1.12
N LYS A 217 -40.42 -6.26 -2.11
CA LYS A 217 -41.87 -6.36 -1.90
C LYS A 217 -42.30 -7.66 -1.20
N ASP A 218 -41.49 -8.71 -1.28
CA ASP A 218 -41.72 -10.02 -0.69
C ASP A 218 -41.13 -10.15 0.72
N GLY A 219 -40.58 -9.05 1.29
CA GLY A 219 -39.98 -9.04 2.62
C GLY A 219 -38.58 -9.67 2.68
N LYS A 220 -37.95 -10.00 1.55
CA LYS A 220 -36.57 -10.53 1.48
C LYS A 220 -35.59 -9.42 1.29
N PRO A 221 -34.32 -9.56 1.80
CA PRO A 221 -33.26 -8.61 1.54
C PRO A 221 -33.04 -8.38 0.03
N LYS A 222 -33.01 -7.12 -0.37
CA LYS A 222 -32.54 -6.77 -1.73
C LYS A 222 -31.07 -7.09 -1.87
N THR A 223 -30.69 -7.65 -3.01
CA THR A 223 -29.30 -7.95 -3.37
C THR A 223 -28.92 -7.25 -4.67
N TYR A 224 -27.62 -7.07 -4.89
CA TYR A 224 -27.04 -6.72 -6.17
C TYR A 224 -25.83 -7.63 -6.42
N THR A 225 -25.49 -7.84 -7.67
CA THR A 225 -24.33 -8.62 -8.06
C THR A 225 -23.15 -7.66 -8.28
N GLY A 226 -22.08 -7.84 -7.53
CA GLY A 226 -20.85 -7.03 -7.66
C GLY A 226 -19.61 -7.91 -7.70
N TYR A 227 -18.50 -7.37 -8.19
CA TYR A 227 -17.21 -8.07 -8.16
C TYR A 227 -16.67 -8.19 -6.73
N VAL A 228 -16.01 -9.30 -6.40
CA VAL A 228 -15.40 -9.49 -5.09
C VAL A 228 -14.29 -8.46 -4.88
N GLY A 229 -14.51 -7.50 -3.97
CA GLY A 229 -13.57 -6.42 -3.69
C GLY A 229 -12.53 -6.77 -2.62
N ARG A 230 -12.86 -7.62 -1.63
CA ARG A 230 -11.95 -7.92 -0.52
C ARG A 230 -10.74 -8.73 -0.97
N PHE A 231 -9.54 -8.27 -0.60
CA PHE A 231 -8.30 -9.02 -0.76
C PHE A 231 -8.16 -10.09 0.34
N LYS A 232 -7.42 -11.15 0.03
CA LYS A 232 -7.07 -12.22 0.98
C LYS A 232 -6.18 -11.68 2.09
N ASP A 233 -6.32 -12.18 3.31
CA ASP A 233 -5.44 -11.79 4.42
C ASP A 233 -3.97 -12.18 4.14
N SER A 234 -3.74 -13.26 3.36
CA SER A 234 -2.42 -13.64 2.87
C SER A 234 -1.76 -12.57 2.01
N SER A 235 -2.53 -11.85 1.19
CA SER A 235 -2.04 -10.80 0.31
C SER A 235 -1.45 -9.62 1.09
N HIS A 236 -2.10 -9.22 2.19
CA HIS A 236 -1.57 -8.19 3.09
C HIS A 236 -0.28 -8.66 3.81
N LYS A 237 -0.21 -9.94 4.19
CA LYS A 237 1.02 -10.52 4.75
C LYS A 237 2.16 -10.53 3.73
N ILE A 238 1.87 -10.91 2.49
CA ILE A 238 2.83 -10.90 1.38
C ILE A 238 3.32 -9.48 1.10
N LEU A 239 2.40 -8.49 1.03
CA LEU A 239 2.75 -7.09 0.85
C LEU A 239 3.77 -6.64 1.92
N LYS A 240 3.45 -6.81 3.20
CA LYS A 240 4.32 -6.41 4.31
C LYS A 240 5.66 -7.15 4.30
N SER A 241 5.65 -8.47 4.13
CA SER A 241 6.88 -9.27 4.13
C SER A 241 7.78 -8.96 2.95
N SER A 242 7.21 -8.62 1.78
CA SER A 242 7.96 -8.21 0.60
C SER A 242 8.66 -6.88 0.83
N ILE A 243 7.98 -5.89 1.45
CA ILE A 243 8.60 -4.61 1.79
C ILE A 243 9.76 -4.79 2.76
N ILE A 244 9.52 -5.51 3.87
CA ILE A 244 10.56 -5.77 4.88
C ILE A 244 11.77 -6.43 4.23
N LYS A 245 11.53 -7.47 3.44
CA LYS A 245 12.61 -8.18 2.75
C LYS A 245 13.41 -7.26 1.85
N GLU A 246 12.76 -6.40 1.08
CA GLU A 246 13.41 -5.50 0.14
C GLU A 246 14.19 -4.38 0.85
N LEU A 247 13.63 -3.79 1.90
CA LEU A 247 14.30 -2.75 2.69
C LEU A 247 15.42 -3.30 3.56
N ASP A 248 15.27 -4.51 4.11
CA ASP A 248 16.30 -5.18 4.92
C ASP A 248 17.42 -5.81 4.08
N MET A 249 17.23 -5.99 2.76
CA MET A 249 18.26 -6.56 1.87
C MET A 249 19.56 -5.73 1.80
N ASN A 250 19.52 -4.49 2.27
CA ASN A 250 20.72 -3.64 2.36
C ASN A 250 21.49 -3.79 3.68
N LYS A 251 21.05 -4.63 4.60
CA LYS A 251 21.84 -4.95 5.79
C LYS A 251 22.96 -5.93 5.40
N GLU A 252 24.18 -5.63 5.87
CA GLU A 252 25.38 -6.43 5.61
C GLU A 252 25.14 -7.94 5.75
N GLY A 253 24.33 -8.37 6.72
CA GLY A 253 23.97 -9.77 6.92
C GLY A 253 23.19 -10.42 5.77
N TYR A 254 22.33 -9.67 5.07
CA TYR A 254 21.62 -10.21 3.90
C TYR A 254 22.50 -10.26 2.66
N ILE A 255 23.42 -9.31 2.51
CA ILE A 255 24.44 -9.34 1.45
C ILE A 255 25.32 -10.56 1.63
N GLU A 256 25.76 -10.81 2.86
CA GLU A 256 26.56 -11.98 3.21
C GLU A 256 25.81 -13.30 2.96
N ILE A 257 24.57 -13.41 3.43
CA ILE A 257 23.71 -14.59 3.19
C ILE A 257 23.50 -14.80 1.68
N ASN A 258 23.20 -13.76 0.90
CA ASN A 258 23.03 -13.88 -0.54
C ASN A 258 24.33 -14.29 -1.24
N SER A 259 25.46 -13.77 -0.80
CA SER A 259 26.78 -14.18 -1.31
C SER A 259 27.05 -15.64 -1.05
N LEU A 260 26.80 -16.10 0.17
CA LEU A 260 26.94 -17.51 0.56
C LEU A 260 25.99 -18.43 -0.24
N LEU A 261 24.72 -18.01 -0.41
CA LEU A 261 23.75 -18.76 -1.21
C LEU A 261 24.16 -18.85 -2.69
N ARG A 262 24.64 -17.76 -3.29
CA ARG A 262 25.18 -17.78 -4.67
C ARG A 262 26.37 -18.73 -4.78
N GLY A 263 27.31 -18.62 -3.86
CA GLY A 263 28.47 -19.52 -3.82
C GLY A 263 28.06 -21.01 -3.71
N ILE A 264 27.02 -21.31 -2.95
CA ILE A 264 26.46 -22.68 -2.83
C ILE A 264 25.83 -23.12 -4.17
N ILE A 265 25.05 -22.23 -4.82
CA ILE A 265 24.40 -22.54 -6.10
C ILE A 265 25.44 -22.78 -7.21
N GLU A 266 26.46 -21.94 -7.29
CA GLU A 266 27.56 -22.10 -8.26
C GLU A 266 28.30 -23.41 -8.01
N HIS A 267 28.63 -23.69 -6.76
CA HIS A 267 29.31 -24.93 -6.39
C HIS A 267 28.44 -26.19 -6.67
N LYS A 268 27.11 -26.07 -6.54
CA LYS A 268 26.16 -27.13 -6.89
C LYS A 268 26.08 -27.41 -8.37
N LYS A 269 26.35 -26.41 -9.22
CA LYS A 269 26.41 -26.58 -10.69
C LYS A 269 27.68 -27.32 -11.14
N GLU A 270 28.75 -27.22 -10.35
CA GLU A 270 30.08 -27.74 -10.74
C GLU A 270 30.37 -29.15 -10.20
N ASN A 271 29.76 -29.58 -9.07
CA ASN A 271 30.09 -30.86 -8.45
C ASN A 271 28.91 -31.54 -7.73
N LEU A 272 28.89 -32.86 -7.69
CA LEU A 272 28.02 -33.71 -6.90
C LEU A 272 28.26 -33.47 -5.38
N LEU A 273 27.38 -32.74 -4.75
CA LEU A 273 27.60 -31.98 -3.52
C LEU A 273 27.41 -32.72 -2.21
N MET A 274 27.00 -33.98 -2.22
CA MET A 274 26.70 -34.71 -0.98
C MET A 274 27.97 -35.05 -0.16
N GLU A 275 29.15 -34.99 -0.76
CA GLU A 275 30.43 -35.39 -0.11
C GLU A 275 31.33 -34.20 0.23
N ASN A 276 30.91 -32.96 0.06
CA ASN A 276 31.80 -31.82 0.21
C ASN A 276 31.63 -31.15 1.58
N GLN A 277 32.62 -31.27 2.44
CA GLN A 277 32.67 -30.65 3.78
C GLN A 277 32.44 -29.14 3.72
N LYS A 278 32.95 -28.45 2.69
CA LYS A 278 32.76 -26.98 2.50
C LYS A 278 31.30 -26.59 2.31
N PHE A 279 30.45 -27.46 1.74
CA PHE A 279 29.03 -27.21 1.62
C PHE A 279 28.34 -27.29 2.99
N ALA A 280 28.67 -28.32 3.77
CA ALA A 280 28.13 -28.48 5.12
C ALA A 280 28.53 -27.30 6.01
N ASP A 281 29.76 -26.81 5.91
CA ASP A 281 30.26 -25.68 6.67
C ASP A 281 29.54 -24.38 6.30
N LYS A 282 29.35 -24.11 4.99
CA LYS A 282 28.57 -22.95 4.51
C LYS A 282 27.10 -23.01 4.91
N MET A 283 26.47 -24.18 4.85
CA MET A 283 25.08 -24.35 5.32
C MET A 283 24.97 -24.13 6.83
N SER A 284 25.93 -24.59 7.60
CA SER A 284 25.99 -24.37 9.05
C SER A 284 26.18 -22.88 9.39
N GLU A 285 26.98 -22.17 8.63
CA GLU A 285 27.18 -20.72 8.78
C GLU A 285 25.91 -19.93 8.43
N ILE A 286 25.23 -20.26 7.33
CA ILE A 286 23.92 -19.67 6.97
C ILE A 286 22.91 -19.91 8.08
N TYR A 287 22.81 -21.15 8.59
CA TYR A 287 21.90 -21.47 9.68
C TYR A 287 22.22 -20.67 10.95
N ARG A 288 23.48 -20.49 11.28
CA ARG A 288 23.93 -19.66 12.41
C ARG A 288 23.54 -18.20 12.23
N LEU A 289 23.76 -17.62 11.04
CA LEU A 289 23.39 -16.23 10.71
C LEU A 289 21.87 -16.01 10.76
N LEU A 290 21.09 -16.90 10.18
CA LEU A 290 19.62 -16.87 10.23
C LEU A 290 19.10 -16.97 11.68
N LYS A 291 19.66 -17.90 12.48
CA LYS A 291 19.29 -18.05 13.89
C LYS A 291 19.65 -16.81 14.71
N THR A 292 20.79 -16.19 14.45
CA THR A 292 21.24 -14.99 15.16
C THR A 292 20.41 -13.78 14.81
N SER A 293 20.02 -13.61 13.54
CA SER A 293 19.08 -12.56 13.11
C SER A 293 17.69 -12.77 13.72
N THR A 294 17.17 -13.98 13.70
CA THR A 294 15.86 -14.32 14.33
C THR A 294 15.87 -14.11 15.85
N ILE A 295 16.99 -14.40 16.53
CA ILE A 295 17.13 -14.17 17.98
C ILE A 295 17.22 -12.67 18.30
N LYS A 296 17.89 -11.87 17.47
CA LYS A 296 17.89 -10.40 17.65
C LYS A 296 16.48 -9.81 17.52
N TYR A 297 15.66 -10.32 16.63
CA TYR A 297 14.25 -9.91 16.52
C TYR A 297 13.44 -10.30 17.76
N LYS A 298 13.56 -11.53 18.27
CA LYS A 298 12.86 -12.01 19.48
C LYS A 298 13.34 -11.32 20.77
N LYS A 299 14.59 -10.89 20.87
CA LYS A 299 15.11 -10.15 22.03
C LYS A 299 14.56 -8.73 22.11
N LYS A 300 14.41 -8.05 20.97
CA LYS A 300 13.75 -6.72 20.91
C LYS A 300 12.27 -6.75 21.29
N GLU A 301 11.55 -7.86 21.07
CA GLU A 301 10.15 -8.02 21.51
C GLU A 301 9.99 -8.15 23.04
N LYS A 302 11.05 -8.55 23.77
CA LYS A 302 11.01 -8.73 25.23
C LYS A 302 11.47 -7.53 26.07
N GLU A 303 12.01 -6.51 25.45
CA GLU A 303 12.57 -5.34 26.13
C GLU A 303 11.65 -4.10 26.07
N ILE A 304 10.34 -4.26 25.75
CA ILE A 304 9.36 -3.17 25.86
C ILE A 304 8.75 -3.26 27.27
N PRO A 305 9.02 -2.31 28.19
CA PRO A 305 8.32 -2.24 29.47
C PRO A 305 6.84 -1.89 29.24
N LEU A 306 5.98 -2.50 30.05
CA LEU A 306 4.55 -2.20 30.14
C LEU A 306 4.30 -0.72 30.53
#